data_ff6e7a2fbfa14a40984db3aa1ad4ea5b
#
_entry.id   ff6e7a2fbfa14a40984db3aa1ad4ea5b
#
_cell.length_a   1.000
_cell.length_b   1.000
_cell.length_c   1.000
_cell.angle_alpha   90.00
_cell.angle_beta   90.00
_cell.angle_gamma   90.00
#
_symmetry.space_group_name_H-M   'P 1'
#
loop_
_entity.id
_entity.type
_entity.pdbx_description
1 polymer ?
#
loop_
_entity_poly.entity_id
_entity_poly.type
_entity_poly.pdbx_seq_one_letter_code
_entity_poly.pdbx_strand_id
1 'polypeptide(L)'
;MEGWNSDVVAVIDDDRAVRDSLQWLLESGGLQIRAFATAQDFLAALEGGHRPGAALVDVRLPGMSGLDLQQRLNEMGLCLPVVIITGHGDVPVAVRAMKAGAVDFIEKPFNDQVLLDRVQEALEQGHRLRQEEADLQAIMQRIERLTPREREVMELVVQGWLNKQIAAELGLSPKTVEVHRAHVMEKMEADSLARLVRMAVSLEMVQDQR
;
A
#
# COMPACT_ATOMS: atom_id res chain seq x y z
N MET A 1 17.27 -1.00 -18.21
CA MET A 1 15.82 -0.93 -17.96
C MET A 1 15.66 -0.05 -16.74
N GLU A 2 15.19 1.19 -16.93
CA GLU A 2 14.91 2.09 -15.81
C GLU A 2 13.80 1.47 -14.97
N GLY A 3 14.09 1.23 -13.70
CA GLY A 3 13.15 0.60 -12.77
C GLY A 3 11.96 1.51 -12.50
N TRP A 4 10.83 0.94 -12.24
CA TRP A 4 9.71 1.63 -11.63
C TRP A 4 10.17 2.22 -10.30
N ASN A 5 9.90 3.49 -10.08
CA ASN A 5 10.02 4.10 -8.77
C ASN A 5 8.64 4.55 -8.27
N SER A 6 8.59 4.96 -7.04
CA SER A 6 7.36 5.42 -6.38
C SER A 6 6.72 6.66 -7.01
N ASP A 7 7.43 7.34 -7.91
CA ASP A 7 6.99 8.60 -8.50
C ASP A 7 6.46 8.41 -9.94
N VAL A 8 6.47 7.16 -10.44
CA VAL A 8 5.97 6.85 -11.79
C VAL A 8 4.46 6.65 -11.75
N VAL A 9 3.76 7.29 -12.68
CA VAL A 9 2.35 7.07 -12.98
C VAL A 9 2.21 6.10 -14.15
N ALA A 10 1.48 5.02 -13.98
CA ALA A 10 1.08 4.17 -15.09
C ALA A 10 -0.16 4.77 -15.79
N VAL A 11 -0.10 4.97 -17.09
CA VAL A 11 -1.24 5.41 -17.90
C VAL A 11 -1.70 4.25 -18.76
N ILE A 12 -2.93 3.79 -18.58
CA ILE A 12 -3.52 2.67 -19.30
C ILE A 12 -4.74 3.16 -20.08
N ASP A 13 -4.60 3.26 -21.40
CA ASP A 13 -5.64 3.73 -22.33
C ASP A 13 -5.36 3.10 -23.70
N ASP A 14 -6.36 2.62 -24.44
CA ASP A 14 -6.17 1.96 -25.73
C ASP A 14 -5.97 2.96 -26.88
N ASP A 15 -6.45 4.20 -26.74
CA ASP A 15 -6.26 5.25 -27.72
C ASP A 15 -4.86 5.88 -27.60
N ARG A 16 -4.05 5.72 -28.65
CA ARG A 16 -2.71 6.26 -28.71
C ARG A 16 -2.66 7.78 -28.57
N ALA A 17 -3.61 8.48 -29.20
CA ALA A 17 -3.62 9.96 -29.16
C ALA A 17 -3.93 10.45 -27.74
N VAL A 18 -4.81 9.75 -27.02
CA VAL A 18 -5.11 10.05 -25.62
C VAL A 18 -3.87 9.76 -24.75
N ARG A 19 -3.21 8.61 -24.93
CA ARG A 19 -1.97 8.30 -24.18
C ARG A 19 -0.88 9.34 -24.41
N ASP A 20 -0.63 9.73 -25.67
CA ASP A 20 0.40 10.74 -26.03
C ASP A 20 0.05 12.11 -25.40
N SER A 21 -1.23 12.49 -25.40
CA SER A 21 -1.71 13.73 -24.77
C SER A 21 -1.57 13.71 -23.24
N LEU A 22 -1.99 12.62 -22.60
CA LEU A 22 -1.85 12.42 -21.15
C LEU A 22 -0.38 12.41 -20.72
N GLN A 23 0.47 11.75 -21.49
CA GLN A 23 1.90 11.73 -21.24
C GLN A 23 2.47 13.15 -21.27
N TRP A 24 2.20 13.91 -22.33
CA TRP A 24 2.68 15.29 -22.44
C TRP A 24 2.19 16.17 -21.28
N LEU A 25 0.91 16.07 -20.91
CA LEU A 25 0.32 16.82 -19.81
C LEU A 25 0.98 16.51 -18.48
N LEU A 26 1.09 15.23 -18.13
CA LEU A 26 1.62 14.80 -16.84
C LEU A 26 3.13 15.06 -16.74
N GLU A 27 3.91 14.86 -17.84
CA GLU A 27 5.33 15.21 -17.90
C GLU A 27 5.55 16.72 -17.78
N SER A 28 4.66 17.55 -18.34
CA SER A 28 4.72 19.00 -18.16
C SER A 28 4.45 19.42 -16.70
N GLY A 29 3.73 18.61 -15.95
CA GLY A 29 3.55 18.71 -14.50
C GLY A 29 4.73 18.15 -13.67
N GLY A 30 5.80 17.67 -14.32
CA GLY A 30 6.98 17.13 -13.65
C GLY A 30 6.86 15.67 -13.21
N LEU A 31 5.83 14.94 -13.67
CA LEU A 31 5.60 13.55 -13.32
C LEU A 31 6.30 12.60 -14.29
N GLN A 32 6.77 11.46 -13.79
CA GLN A 32 7.29 10.38 -14.62
C GLN A 32 6.18 9.42 -15.02
N ILE A 33 6.18 8.97 -16.28
CA ILE A 33 5.07 8.20 -16.85
C ILE A 33 5.56 6.92 -17.51
N ARG A 34 4.72 5.87 -17.42
CA ARG A 34 4.77 4.71 -18.30
C ARG A 34 3.39 4.43 -18.86
N ALA A 35 3.32 4.39 -20.19
CA ALA A 35 2.06 4.21 -20.90
C ALA A 35 1.88 2.77 -21.39
N PHE A 36 0.66 2.25 -21.30
CA PHE A 36 0.25 0.90 -21.71
C PHE A 36 -1.01 0.99 -22.56
N ALA A 37 -1.07 0.18 -23.61
CA ALA A 37 -2.24 0.12 -24.47
C ALA A 37 -3.32 -0.85 -23.96
N THR A 38 -2.94 -1.79 -23.09
CA THR A 38 -3.86 -2.81 -22.56
C THR A 38 -3.61 -3.05 -21.06
N ALA A 39 -4.66 -3.53 -20.39
CA ALA A 39 -4.54 -3.98 -19.00
C ALA A 39 -3.57 -5.16 -18.85
N GLN A 40 -3.49 -6.03 -19.85
CA GLN A 40 -2.61 -7.20 -19.85
C GLN A 40 -1.13 -6.80 -19.89
N ASP A 41 -0.76 -5.83 -20.75
CA ASP A 41 0.62 -5.32 -20.82
C ASP A 41 1.04 -4.67 -19.48
N PHE A 42 0.12 -3.97 -18.84
CA PHE A 42 0.36 -3.39 -17.52
C PHE A 42 0.55 -4.46 -16.45
N LEU A 43 -0.34 -5.47 -16.38
CA LEU A 43 -0.22 -6.58 -15.44
C LEU A 43 1.09 -7.35 -15.63
N ALA A 44 1.47 -7.65 -16.87
CA ALA A 44 2.74 -8.31 -17.18
C ALA A 44 3.95 -7.48 -16.72
N ALA A 45 3.87 -6.14 -16.82
CA ALA A 45 4.92 -5.27 -16.33
C ALA A 45 5.05 -5.26 -14.78
N LEU A 46 3.95 -5.54 -14.05
CA LEU A 46 3.97 -5.67 -12.59
C LEU A 46 4.61 -6.97 -12.10
N GLU A 47 4.59 -8.06 -12.90
CA GLU A 47 5.20 -9.35 -12.54
C GLU A 47 6.71 -9.25 -12.28
N GLY A 48 7.36 -8.23 -12.83
CA GLY A 48 8.77 -7.90 -12.56
C GLY A 48 9.07 -7.37 -11.16
N GLY A 49 8.07 -7.31 -10.27
CA GLY A 49 8.23 -6.84 -8.88
C GLY A 49 8.27 -5.31 -8.72
N HIS A 50 8.09 -4.58 -9.81
CA HIS A 50 8.10 -3.12 -9.80
C HIS A 50 6.68 -2.56 -9.78
N ARG A 51 6.41 -1.58 -8.93
CA ARG A 51 5.08 -0.98 -8.78
C ARG A 51 5.15 0.52 -9.03
N PRO A 52 4.23 1.09 -9.87
CA PRO A 52 4.09 2.53 -10.01
C PRO A 52 3.56 3.17 -8.72
N GLY A 53 3.67 4.48 -8.62
CA GLY A 53 3.11 5.26 -7.52
C GLY A 53 1.60 5.35 -7.56
N ALA A 54 1.05 5.49 -8.77
CA ALA A 54 -0.36 5.54 -9.05
C ALA A 54 -0.65 5.00 -10.46
N ALA A 55 -1.90 4.72 -10.77
CA ALA A 55 -2.35 4.36 -12.11
C ALA A 55 -3.51 5.26 -12.55
N LEU A 56 -3.45 5.71 -13.80
CA LEU A 56 -4.51 6.41 -14.51
C LEU A 56 -5.07 5.46 -15.56
N VAL A 57 -6.32 5.04 -15.42
CA VAL A 57 -6.88 3.89 -16.15
C VAL A 57 -8.15 4.29 -16.88
N ASP A 58 -8.19 4.08 -18.20
CA ASP A 58 -9.45 4.20 -18.95
C ASP A 58 -10.39 3.04 -18.63
N VAL A 59 -11.69 3.34 -18.53
CA VAL A 59 -12.71 2.31 -18.30
C VAL A 59 -12.79 1.34 -19.46
N ARG A 60 -12.70 1.86 -20.70
CA ARG A 60 -12.89 1.07 -21.92
C ARG A 60 -11.54 0.61 -22.47
N LEU A 61 -11.10 -0.55 -22.03
CA LEU A 61 -9.89 -1.18 -22.56
C LEU A 61 -10.26 -2.49 -23.31
N PRO A 62 -9.50 -2.88 -24.32
CA PRO A 62 -9.72 -4.13 -25.03
C PRO A 62 -9.43 -5.34 -24.14
N GLY A 63 -10.32 -6.32 -24.15
CA GLY A 63 -10.18 -7.59 -23.45
C GLY A 63 -10.56 -7.51 -21.97
N MET A 64 -9.95 -6.66 -21.18
CA MET A 64 -10.22 -6.45 -19.75
C MET A 64 -10.54 -4.98 -19.51
N SER A 65 -11.71 -4.67 -18.94
CA SER A 65 -12.06 -3.28 -18.64
C SER A 65 -11.18 -2.70 -17.54
N GLY A 66 -11.10 -1.35 -17.47
CA GLY A 66 -10.36 -0.67 -16.40
C GLY A 66 -10.90 -0.97 -15.00
N LEU A 67 -12.21 -1.23 -14.86
CA LEU A 67 -12.80 -1.64 -13.58
C LEU A 67 -12.41 -3.08 -13.20
N ASP A 68 -12.35 -3.98 -14.18
CA ASP A 68 -11.89 -5.36 -13.94
C ASP A 68 -10.40 -5.38 -13.61
N LEU A 69 -9.60 -4.51 -14.27
CA LEU A 69 -8.19 -4.30 -13.91
C LEU A 69 -8.05 -3.84 -12.45
N GLN A 70 -8.82 -2.84 -12.03
CA GLN A 70 -8.82 -2.35 -10.65
C GLN A 70 -9.16 -3.47 -9.67
N GLN A 71 -10.21 -4.25 -9.95
CA GLN A 71 -10.57 -5.40 -9.14
C GLN A 71 -9.43 -6.43 -9.07
N ARG A 72 -8.79 -6.70 -10.20
CA ARG A 72 -7.67 -7.64 -10.28
C ARG A 72 -6.47 -7.20 -9.45
N LEU A 73 -6.16 -5.90 -9.45
CA LEU A 73 -5.10 -5.33 -8.58
C LEU A 73 -5.42 -5.53 -7.10
N ASN A 74 -6.67 -5.33 -6.70
CA ASN A 74 -7.12 -5.58 -5.32
C ASN A 74 -7.01 -7.07 -4.94
N GLU A 75 -7.41 -8.00 -5.82
CA GLU A 75 -7.29 -9.45 -5.61
C GLU A 75 -5.82 -9.90 -5.47
N MET A 76 -4.90 -9.21 -6.13
CA MET A 76 -3.46 -9.44 -6.01
C MET A 76 -2.87 -8.84 -4.72
N GLY A 77 -3.67 -8.16 -3.89
CA GLY A 77 -3.21 -7.47 -2.69
C GLY A 77 -2.32 -6.26 -3.01
N LEU A 78 -2.43 -5.70 -4.21
CA LEU A 78 -1.66 -4.53 -4.62
C LEU A 78 -2.42 -3.27 -4.22
N CYS A 79 -1.98 -2.63 -3.15
CA CYS A 79 -2.48 -1.32 -2.71
C CYS A 79 -1.97 -0.22 -3.66
N LEU A 80 -2.44 -0.24 -4.93
CA LEU A 80 -2.08 0.75 -5.93
C LEU A 80 -3.23 1.76 -6.08
N PRO A 81 -3.01 3.06 -5.80
CA PRO A 81 -4.01 4.08 -6.04
C PRO A 81 -4.33 4.21 -7.52
N VAL A 82 -5.63 4.13 -7.85
CA VAL A 82 -6.14 4.17 -9.22
C VAL A 82 -7.06 5.39 -9.39
N VAL A 83 -6.78 6.20 -10.41
CA VAL A 83 -7.70 7.21 -10.92
C VAL A 83 -8.32 6.67 -12.20
N ILE A 84 -9.64 6.60 -12.25
CA ILE A 84 -10.37 6.12 -13.44
C ILE A 84 -10.71 7.29 -14.34
N ILE A 85 -10.46 7.15 -15.64
CA ILE A 85 -10.88 8.11 -16.65
C ILE A 85 -11.84 7.44 -17.64
N THR A 86 -12.78 8.19 -18.21
CA THR A 86 -13.73 7.65 -19.19
C THR A 86 -14.32 8.71 -20.10
N GLY A 87 -14.56 8.37 -21.35
CA GLY A 87 -15.31 9.22 -22.28
C GLY A 87 -16.83 9.07 -22.17
N HIS A 88 -17.34 8.16 -21.35
CA HIS A 88 -18.76 7.93 -21.13
C HIS A 88 -18.95 7.59 -19.64
N GLY A 89 -19.02 8.64 -18.83
CA GLY A 89 -19.28 8.54 -17.40
C GLY A 89 -20.78 8.42 -17.16
N ASP A 90 -21.26 7.21 -16.85
CA ASP A 90 -22.56 7.09 -16.23
C ASP A 90 -22.40 6.89 -14.72
N VAL A 91 -23.38 7.32 -13.95
CA VAL A 91 -23.37 7.23 -12.49
C VAL A 91 -23.09 5.81 -11.97
N PRO A 92 -23.66 4.73 -12.56
CA PRO A 92 -23.36 3.36 -12.16
C PRO A 92 -21.88 2.98 -12.29
N VAL A 93 -21.19 3.41 -13.35
CA VAL A 93 -19.76 3.14 -13.57
C VAL A 93 -18.91 3.87 -12.54
N ALA A 94 -19.20 5.15 -12.29
CA ALA A 94 -18.51 5.93 -11.27
C ALA A 94 -18.68 5.31 -9.87
N VAL A 95 -19.90 4.93 -9.51
CA VAL A 95 -20.18 4.27 -8.22
C VAL A 95 -19.42 2.93 -8.08
N ARG A 96 -19.32 2.14 -9.15
CA ARG A 96 -18.54 0.89 -9.13
C ARG A 96 -17.06 1.15 -8.93
N ALA A 97 -16.48 2.13 -9.65
CA ALA A 97 -15.09 2.52 -9.51
C ALA A 97 -14.76 2.92 -8.07
N MET A 98 -15.55 3.82 -7.48
CA MET A 98 -15.37 4.29 -6.11
C MET A 98 -15.54 3.18 -5.07
N LYS A 99 -16.53 2.30 -5.24
CA LYS A 99 -16.71 1.12 -4.36
C LYS A 99 -15.57 0.11 -4.47
N ALA A 100 -14.90 0.03 -5.62
CA ALA A 100 -13.70 -0.79 -5.81
C ALA A 100 -12.42 -0.11 -5.29
N GLY A 101 -12.53 1.08 -4.66
CA GLY A 101 -11.42 1.77 -4.03
C GLY A 101 -10.64 2.69 -4.98
N ALA A 102 -11.23 3.15 -6.09
CA ALA A 102 -10.62 4.21 -6.89
C ALA A 102 -10.43 5.47 -6.06
N VAL A 103 -9.31 6.18 -6.28
CA VAL A 103 -9.05 7.47 -5.65
C VAL A 103 -10.03 8.52 -6.18
N ASP A 104 -10.23 8.51 -7.51
CA ASP A 104 -11.21 9.38 -8.15
C ASP A 104 -11.66 8.81 -9.50
N PHE A 105 -12.73 9.42 -10.04
CA PHE A 105 -13.32 9.12 -11.33
C PHE A 105 -13.48 10.42 -12.12
N ILE A 106 -12.88 10.49 -13.32
CA ILE A 106 -12.81 11.70 -14.14
C ILE A 106 -13.44 11.44 -15.51
N GLU A 107 -14.39 12.28 -15.91
CA GLU A 107 -15.03 12.19 -17.22
C GLU A 107 -14.29 13.04 -18.26
N LYS A 108 -14.05 12.47 -19.46
CA LYS A 108 -13.52 13.17 -20.64
C LYS A 108 -14.67 13.94 -21.34
N PRO A 109 -14.50 15.22 -21.75
CA PRO A 109 -13.27 16.02 -21.62
C PRO A 109 -13.10 16.59 -20.21
N PHE A 110 -11.88 16.57 -19.68
CA PHE A 110 -11.53 17.06 -18.36
C PHE A 110 -10.69 18.35 -18.42
N ASN A 111 -10.63 19.04 -17.30
CA ASN A 111 -9.70 20.15 -17.10
C ASN A 111 -8.32 19.59 -16.73
N ASP A 112 -7.27 20.09 -17.40
CA ASP A 112 -5.89 19.62 -17.22
C ASP A 112 -5.42 19.76 -15.77
N GLN A 113 -5.72 20.88 -15.11
CA GLN A 113 -5.33 21.11 -13.72
C GLN A 113 -6.02 20.13 -12.75
N VAL A 114 -7.31 19.87 -12.99
CA VAL A 114 -8.07 18.90 -12.18
C VAL A 114 -7.45 17.51 -12.30
N LEU A 115 -7.08 17.07 -13.49
CA LEU A 115 -6.42 15.78 -13.69
C LEU A 115 -5.07 15.72 -12.96
N LEU A 116 -4.24 16.75 -13.11
CA LEU A 116 -2.94 16.85 -12.45
C LEU A 116 -3.08 16.75 -10.92
N ASP A 117 -4.03 17.52 -10.35
CA ASP A 117 -4.28 17.52 -8.91
C ASP A 117 -4.69 16.11 -8.40
N ARG A 118 -5.57 15.41 -9.14
CA ARG A 118 -6.02 14.05 -8.76
C ARG A 118 -4.94 13.00 -8.90
N VAL A 119 -4.10 13.09 -9.93
CA VAL A 119 -2.96 12.18 -10.09
C VAL A 119 -1.93 12.41 -8.99
N GLN A 120 -1.69 13.66 -8.61
CA GLN A 120 -0.79 13.98 -7.52
C GLN A 120 -1.30 13.48 -6.17
N GLU A 121 -2.59 13.64 -5.88
CA GLU A 121 -3.24 13.07 -4.69
C GLU A 121 -3.10 11.54 -4.65
N ALA A 122 -3.29 10.87 -5.78
CA ALA A 122 -3.10 9.43 -5.91
C ALA A 122 -1.64 9.01 -5.64
N LEU A 123 -0.65 9.76 -6.16
CA LEU A 123 0.77 9.52 -5.88
C LEU A 123 1.09 9.66 -4.38
N GLU A 124 0.60 10.72 -3.75
CA GLU A 124 0.79 10.93 -2.30
C GLU A 124 0.17 9.80 -1.47
N GLN A 125 -1.00 9.32 -1.87
CA GLN A 125 -1.61 8.14 -1.25
C GLN A 125 -0.74 6.89 -1.46
N GLY A 126 -0.20 6.67 -2.66
CA GLY A 126 0.69 5.56 -2.96
C GLY A 126 1.99 5.60 -2.14
N HIS A 127 2.54 6.78 -1.88
CA HIS A 127 3.69 6.95 -0.99
C HIS A 127 3.34 6.55 0.44
N ARG A 128 2.19 7.01 0.97
CA ARG A 128 1.73 6.64 2.32
C ARG A 128 1.55 5.14 2.49
N LEU A 129 0.83 4.50 1.56
CA LEU A 129 0.58 3.05 1.60
C LEU A 129 1.88 2.23 1.58
N ARG A 130 2.85 2.62 0.75
CA ARG A 130 4.16 1.95 0.70
C ARG A 130 4.97 2.13 1.98
N GLN A 131 4.93 3.33 2.58
CA GLN A 131 5.61 3.58 3.86
C GLN A 131 5.01 2.71 4.96
N GLU A 132 3.68 2.62 5.03
CA GLU A 132 2.96 1.75 5.97
C GLU A 132 3.33 0.27 5.76
N GLU A 133 3.38 -0.20 4.50
CA GLU A 133 3.80 -1.57 4.17
C GLU A 133 5.26 -1.84 4.60
N ALA A 134 6.16 -0.90 4.32
CA ALA A 134 7.57 -1.00 4.72
C ALA A 134 7.74 -1.02 6.25
N ASP A 135 7.00 -0.18 6.97
CA ASP A 135 7.02 -0.14 8.43
C ASP A 135 6.52 -1.45 9.03
N LEU A 136 5.43 -2.02 8.49
CA LEU A 136 4.92 -3.34 8.90
C LEU A 136 5.92 -4.46 8.63
N GLN A 137 6.53 -4.49 7.46
CA GLN A 137 7.56 -5.48 7.13
C GLN A 137 8.76 -5.38 8.09
N ALA A 138 9.19 -4.16 8.42
CA ALA A 138 10.28 -3.95 9.38
C ALA A 138 9.91 -4.47 10.78
N ILE A 139 8.67 -4.26 11.23
CA ILE A 139 8.18 -4.80 12.51
C ILE A 139 8.18 -6.34 12.48
N MET A 140 7.68 -6.96 11.41
CA MET A 140 7.66 -8.42 11.26
C MET A 140 9.07 -9.02 11.32
N GLN A 141 10.04 -8.41 10.61
CA GLN A 141 11.44 -8.85 10.65
C GLN A 141 12.05 -8.74 12.05
N ARG A 142 11.69 -7.73 12.84
CA ARG A 142 12.14 -7.61 14.23
C ARG A 142 11.56 -8.72 15.11
N ILE A 143 10.29 -9.06 14.94
CA ILE A 143 9.63 -10.15 15.68
C ILE A 143 10.27 -11.50 15.35
N GLU A 144 10.69 -11.74 14.11
CA GLU A 144 11.38 -12.97 13.73
C GLU A 144 12.72 -13.16 14.45
N ARG A 145 13.35 -12.07 14.91
CA ARG A 145 14.60 -12.12 15.71
C ARG A 145 14.36 -12.47 17.18
N LEU A 146 13.10 -12.46 17.64
CA LEU A 146 12.78 -12.84 19.02
C LEU A 146 12.84 -14.35 19.15
N THR A 147 13.45 -14.80 20.26
CA THR A 147 13.35 -16.21 20.68
C THR A 147 11.89 -16.52 21.09
N PRO A 148 11.47 -17.80 21.11
CA PRO A 148 10.13 -18.17 21.57
C PRO A 148 9.80 -17.57 22.94
N ARG A 149 10.77 -17.55 23.86
CA ARG A 149 10.59 -17.03 25.22
C ARG A 149 10.46 -15.50 25.26
N GLU A 150 11.21 -14.80 24.44
CA GLU A 150 11.08 -13.34 24.32
C GLU A 150 9.74 -12.95 23.70
N ARG A 151 9.21 -13.76 22.77
CA ARG A 151 7.90 -13.55 22.18
C ARG A 151 6.77 -13.70 23.21
N GLU A 152 6.78 -14.77 24.00
CA GLU A 152 5.83 -14.97 25.11
C GLU A 152 5.87 -13.80 26.10
N VAL A 153 7.08 -13.34 26.47
CA VAL A 153 7.23 -12.18 27.34
C VAL A 153 6.70 -10.90 26.68
N MET A 154 6.97 -10.69 25.38
CA MET A 154 6.47 -9.53 24.65
C MET A 154 4.93 -9.47 24.65
N GLU A 155 4.26 -10.59 24.35
CA GLU A 155 2.80 -10.69 24.31
C GLU A 155 2.17 -10.29 25.66
N LEU A 156 2.70 -10.79 26.78
CA LEU A 156 2.20 -10.45 28.11
C LEU A 156 2.52 -8.99 28.49
N VAL A 157 3.68 -8.46 28.07
CA VAL A 157 4.07 -7.07 28.27
C VAL A 157 3.12 -6.11 27.55
N VAL A 158 2.76 -6.41 26.31
CA VAL A 158 1.84 -5.61 25.50
C VAL A 158 0.43 -5.60 26.10
N GLN A 159 0.01 -6.73 26.71
CA GLN A 159 -1.25 -6.84 27.48
C GLN A 159 -1.24 -6.07 28.81
N GLY A 160 -0.10 -5.47 29.19
CA GLY A 160 0.03 -4.65 30.40
C GLY A 160 0.38 -5.42 31.66
N TRP A 161 0.83 -6.69 31.56
CA TRP A 161 1.18 -7.49 32.72
C TRP A 161 2.45 -6.98 33.41
N LEU A 162 2.46 -7.04 34.75
CA LEU A 162 3.64 -6.71 35.56
C LEU A 162 4.64 -7.85 35.58
N ASN A 163 5.93 -7.57 35.79
CA ASN A 163 7.00 -8.58 35.82
C ASN A 163 6.72 -9.74 36.78
N LYS A 164 6.09 -9.49 37.92
CA LYS A 164 5.71 -10.53 38.87
C LYS A 164 4.64 -11.48 38.32
N GLN A 165 3.67 -10.95 37.59
CA GLN A 165 2.61 -11.74 36.97
C GLN A 165 3.17 -12.59 35.82
N ILE A 166 4.00 -11.98 34.94
CA ILE A 166 4.69 -12.67 33.86
C ILE A 166 5.58 -13.80 34.42
N ALA A 167 6.31 -13.50 35.51
CA ALA A 167 7.17 -14.51 36.15
C ALA A 167 6.38 -15.71 36.68
N ALA A 168 5.21 -15.47 37.29
CA ALA A 168 4.33 -16.54 37.78
C ALA A 168 3.76 -17.38 36.64
N GLU A 169 3.27 -16.73 35.59
CA GLU A 169 2.66 -17.36 34.40
C GLU A 169 3.67 -18.24 33.66
N LEU A 170 4.87 -17.70 33.44
CA LEU A 170 5.89 -18.38 32.64
C LEU A 170 6.83 -19.28 33.44
N GLY A 171 6.66 -19.41 34.77
CA GLY A 171 7.53 -20.20 35.64
C GLY A 171 8.96 -19.66 35.72
N LEU A 172 9.12 -18.33 35.71
CA LEU A 172 10.42 -17.65 35.74
C LEU A 172 10.61 -16.84 37.03
N SER A 173 11.85 -16.39 37.27
CA SER A 173 12.10 -15.36 38.28
C SER A 173 11.76 -13.96 37.71
N PRO A 174 11.31 -12.99 38.55
CA PRO A 174 11.12 -11.63 38.12
C PRO A 174 12.35 -10.98 37.48
N LYS A 175 13.54 -11.40 37.97
CA LYS A 175 14.83 -10.94 37.40
C LYS A 175 15.08 -11.47 36.01
N THR A 176 14.69 -12.72 35.74
CA THR A 176 14.76 -13.32 34.38
C THR A 176 13.81 -12.62 33.42
N VAL A 177 12.60 -12.26 33.88
CA VAL A 177 11.63 -11.49 33.08
C VAL A 177 12.19 -10.10 32.72
N GLU A 178 12.86 -9.42 33.67
CA GLU A 178 13.52 -8.13 33.37
C GLU A 178 14.55 -8.26 32.25
N VAL A 179 15.35 -9.30 32.23
CA VAL A 179 16.36 -9.58 31.20
C VAL A 179 15.66 -9.83 29.84
N HIS A 180 14.64 -10.68 29.81
CA HIS A 180 13.89 -10.91 28.57
C HIS A 180 13.23 -9.65 28.05
N ARG A 181 12.64 -8.82 28.94
CA ARG A 181 12.08 -7.50 28.53
C ARG A 181 13.13 -6.59 27.92
N ALA A 182 14.33 -6.52 28.51
CA ALA A 182 15.42 -5.71 27.96
C ALA A 182 15.78 -6.18 26.53
N HIS A 183 15.94 -7.49 26.33
CA HIS A 183 16.21 -8.06 25.00
C HIS A 183 15.06 -7.82 24.00
N VAL A 184 13.80 -7.91 24.44
CA VAL A 184 12.64 -7.58 23.61
C VAL A 184 12.71 -6.12 23.17
N MET A 185 12.91 -5.18 24.09
CA MET A 185 13.00 -3.75 23.76
C MET A 185 14.14 -3.46 22.78
N GLU A 186 15.31 -4.10 22.98
CA GLU A 186 16.46 -3.97 22.10
C GLU A 186 16.18 -4.53 20.69
N LYS A 187 15.72 -5.79 20.58
CA LYS A 187 15.46 -6.45 19.29
C LYS A 187 14.32 -5.84 18.51
N MET A 188 13.29 -5.35 19.22
CA MET A 188 12.18 -4.61 18.62
C MET A 188 12.54 -3.16 18.31
N GLU A 189 13.72 -2.69 18.71
CA GLU A 189 14.14 -1.29 18.56
C GLU A 189 13.10 -0.32 19.15
N ALA A 190 12.51 -0.70 20.27
CA ALA A 190 11.50 0.09 20.97
C ALA A 190 12.16 0.89 22.10
N ASP A 191 12.08 2.22 22.00
CA ASP A 191 12.59 3.16 23.02
C ASP A 191 11.66 3.29 24.23
N SER A 192 10.43 2.83 24.10
CA SER A 192 9.41 2.89 25.14
C SER A 192 8.39 1.77 25.02
N LEU A 193 7.74 1.44 26.16
CA LEU A 193 6.62 0.48 26.14
C LEU A 193 5.50 0.93 25.20
N ALA A 194 5.21 2.23 25.15
CA ALA A 194 4.19 2.76 24.26
C ALA A 194 4.51 2.52 22.78
N ARG A 195 5.80 2.56 22.40
CA ARG A 195 6.23 2.23 21.04
C ARG A 195 6.08 0.74 20.75
N LEU A 196 6.46 -0.13 21.69
CA LEU A 196 6.27 -1.57 21.57
C LEU A 196 4.79 -1.94 21.40
N VAL A 197 3.91 -1.34 22.21
CA VAL A 197 2.45 -1.56 22.11
C VAL A 197 1.91 -1.11 20.75
N ARG A 198 2.31 0.07 20.26
CA ARG A 198 1.90 0.53 18.91
C ARG A 198 2.32 -0.45 17.81
N MET A 199 3.55 -0.96 17.86
CA MET A 199 4.01 -1.96 16.89
C MET A 199 3.16 -3.25 16.92
N ALA A 200 2.80 -3.72 18.11
CA ALA A 200 1.96 -4.91 18.26
C ALA A 200 0.53 -4.67 17.73
N VAL A 201 -0.07 -3.54 18.04
CA VAL A 201 -1.42 -3.16 17.54
C VAL A 201 -1.44 -3.04 16.02
N SER A 202 -0.41 -2.45 15.41
CA SER A 202 -0.31 -2.35 13.94
C SER A 202 -0.31 -3.71 13.26
N LEU A 203 0.23 -4.75 13.89
CA LEU A 203 0.24 -6.11 13.36
C LEU A 203 -1.12 -6.81 13.52
N GLU A 204 -1.80 -6.62 14.66
CA GLU A 204 -3.13 -7.20 14.90
C GLU A 204 -4.14 -6.66 13.89
N MET A 205 -4.14 -5.34 13.62
CA MET A 205 -5.01 -4.72 12.63
C MET A 205 -4.84 -5.31 11.22
N VAL A 206 -3.65 -5.78 10.85
CA VAL A 206 -3.40 -6.43 9.55
C VAL A 206 -3.84 -7.89 9.53
N GLN A 207 -3.77 -8.60 10.67
CA GLN A 207 -4.23 -9.99 10.76
C GLN A 207 -5.76 -10.11 10.70
N ASP A 208 -6.48 -9.16 11.27
CA ASP A 208 -7.95 -9.11 11.24
C ASP A 208 -8.53 -8.75 9.86
N GLN A 209 -7.72 -8.24 8.92
CA GLN A 209 -8.13 -7.87 7.56
C GLN A 209 -7.86 -8.97 6.50
N ARG A 210 -7.30 -10.12 6.88
CA ARG A 210 -7.05 -11.28 6.02
C ARG A 210 -8.04 -12.40 6.28
#